data_654f0317670d2bc08453626b3063ad01
#
_entry.id   654f0317670d2bc08453626b3063ad01
#
_cell.length_a   1.000
_cell.length_b   1.000
_cell.length_c   1.000
_cell.angle_alpha   90.00
_cell.angle_beta   90.00
_cell.angle_gamma   90.00
#
_symmetry.space_group_name_H-M   'P 1'
#
loop_
_entity.id
_entity.type
_entity.pdbx_description
1 polymer ?
#
loop_
_entity_poly.entity_id
_entity_poly.type
_entity_poly.pdbx_seq_one_letter_code
_entity_poly.pdbx_strand_id
1 'polypeptide(L)'
;TEKNIDLTESHRNLPQDSDLFRFFYNMPRQREYKSTALGSGVIVDSRKGYVITNNHVVDEMDEITVRLLDKMEYDATIVGRDPKTDIAVLQINAKGLKDLDFGDSDKLRVGEWVIAVGSPFSANLSHTVTAGIVSAKGRGNIIQGDVYEDFIQTDAAINPGNSGGALLNSSGDLIGINTAIFTNGFDRSNKGVGFAIPSNMIKRVMSDLIDHGKVLRSWIGVQIQPIDDTAARALNVRTRNGALVADVVDKGPAEKAGVETGDVIVEFNDLKINSVDHLRNTVSSSKPNKEDLYLQR
;
A
#
# COMPACT_ATOMS: atom_id res chain seq x y z
N THR A 1 -9.17 15.83 -9.40
CA THR A 1 -7.93 16.29 -8.75
C THR A 1 -7.19 17.22 -9.71
N GLU A 2 -6.88 18.44 -9.28
CA GLU A 2 -6.24 19.46 -10.13
C GLU A 2 -4.97 19.99 -9.43
N LYS A 3 -3.93 20.32 -10.21
CA LYS A 3 -2.69 20.95 -9.78
C LYS A 3 -2.33 22.10 -10.71
N ASN A 4 -1.99 23.26 -10.17
CA ASN A 4 -1.40 24.37 -10.90
C ASN A 4 0.13 24.17 -10.93
N ILE A 5 0.73 24.07 -12.12
CA ILE A 5 2.17 23.88 -12.27
C ILE A 5 2.77 25.15 -12.89
N ASP A 6 3.60 25.86 -12.14
CA ASP A 6 4.47 26.93 -12.64
C ASP A 6 5.80 26.31 -13.11
N LEU A 7 6.09 26.43 -14.39
CA LEU A 7 7.23 25.77 -15.05
C LEU A 7 8.55 26.55 -15.00
N THR A 8 8.58 27.74 -14.36
CA THR A 8 9.77 28.59 -14.38
C THR A 8 10.81 28.26 -13.30
N GLU A 9 10.49 27.46 -12.28
CA GLU A 9 11.41 27.14 -11.16
C GLU A 9 11.83 25.68 -11.04
N SER A 10 11.40 24.75 -11.89
CA SER A 10 11.51 23.31 -11.65
C SER A 10 12.74 22.62 -12.25
N HIS A 11 13.93 23.23 -12.18
CA HIS A 11 15.16 22.53 -12.59
C HIS A 11 16.11 22.11 -11.47
N ARG A 12 15.71 22.19 -10.19
CA ARG A 12 16.53 21.68 -9.08
C ARG A 12 15.65 21.01 -8.02
N ASN A 13 15.88 19.70 -7.82
CA ASN A 13 15.37 18.86 -6.73
C ASN A 13 13.93 18.38 -6.85
N LEU A 14 13.67 17.45 -7.77
CA LEU A 14 12.55 16.54 -7.63
C LEU A 14 12.97 15.40 -6.67
N PRO A 15 12.21 15.12 -5.61
CA PRO A 15 12.43 13.92 -4.81
C PRO A 15 12.26 12.66 -5.65
N GLN A 16 13.07 11.63 -5.40
CA GLN A 16 12.95 10.31 -6.04
C GLN A 16 11.60 9.62 -5.78
N ASP A 17 10.78 10.13 -4.85
CA ASP A 17 9.48 9.59 -4.44
C ASP A 17 8.35 9.78 -5.48
N SER A 18 8.60 10.47 -6.61
CA SER A 18 7.60 10.71 -7.66
C SER A 18 7.54 9.61 -8.75
N ASP A 19 8.27 8.51 -8.59
CA ASP A 19 8.38 7.48 -9.64
C ASP A 19 7.06 6.73 -9.87
N LEU A 20 6.23 6.55 -8.84
CA LEU A 20 4.89 5.98 -8.98
C LEU A 20 3.98 6.89 -9.83
N PHE A 21 4.00 8.18 -9.56
CA PHE A 21 3.22 9.15 -10.34
C PHE A 21 3.70 9.21 -11.80
N ARG A 22 5.02 9.19 -12.04
CA ARG A 22 5.61 9.11 -13.39
C ARG A 22 5.27 7.80 -14.10
N PHE A 23 5.19 6.70 -13.35
CA PHE A 23 4.82 5.40 -13.88
C PHE A 23 3.38 5.38 -14.41
N PHE A 24 2.43 6.08 -13.75
CA PHE A 24 1.02 6.11 -14.15
C PHE A 24 0.66 7.23 -15.15
N TYR A 25 1.39 8.36 -15.14
CA TYR A 25 0.99 9.58 -15.85
C TYR A 25 2.08 10.19 -16.73
N ASN A 26 2.60 9.47 -17.71
CA ASN A 26 3.64 9.96 -18.63
C ASN A 26 3.22 11.23 -19.39
N MET A 27 3.61 12.44 -18.91
CA MET A 27 3.27 13.71 -19.53
C MET A 27 4.35 14.25 -20.47
N PRO A 28 4.01 14.72 -21.68
CA PRO A 28 4.94 15.47 -22.53
C PRO A 28 5.16 16.89 -21.99
N ARG A 29 6.40 17.37 -22.09
CA ARG A 29 6.78 18.74 -21.71
C ARG A 29 6.16 19.74 -22.67
N GLN A 30 5.25 20.61 -22.23
CA GLN A 30 5.16 22.05 -22.53
C GLN A 30 3.80 22.69 -22.18
N ARG A 31 3.84 23.89 -21.60
CA ARG A 31 2.79 24.87 -21.24
C ARG A 31 2.03 24.60 -19.96
N GLU A 32 1.62 25.69 -19.28
CA GLU A 32 0.71 25.68 -18.14
C GLU A 32 -0.50 24.78 -18.42
N TYR A 33 -0.44 23.54 -17.96
CA TYR A 33 -1.58 22.63 -18.01
C TYR A 33 -2.01 22.36 -16.58
N LYS A 34 -3.29 22.56 -16.30
CA LYS A 34 -3.92 21.92 -15.16
C LYS A 34 -3.75 20.41 -15.36
N SER A 35 -2.87 19.81 -14.59
CA SER A 35 -2.69 18.36 -14.59
C SER A 35 -3.85 17.74 -13.85
N THR A 36 -4.69 16.98 -14.53
CA THR A 36 -5.81 16.26 -13.90
C THR A 36 -5.42 14.80 -13.74
N ALA A 37 -5.33 14.32 -12.50
CA ALA A 37 -5.18 12.91 -12.20
C ALA A 37 -6.55 12.27 -11.94
N LEU A 38 -6.77 11.07 -12.47
CA LEU A 38 -7.95 10.27 -12.24
C LEU A 38 -7.61 9.05 -11.38
N GLY A 39 -8.40 8.81 -10.36
CA GLY A 39 -8.33 7.64 -9.51
C GLY A 39 -9.71 7.24 -9.00
N SER A 40 -9.72 6.24 -8.15
CA SER A 40 -10.92 5.75 -7.48
C SER A 40 -10.79 5.94 -5.96
N GLY A 41 -11.90 5.80 -5.24
CA GLY A 41 -11.91 5.82 -3.78
C GLY A 41 -13.03 4.95 -3.23
N VAL A 42 -12.92 4.60 -1.96
CA VAL A 42 -13.90 3.78 -1.24
C VAL A 42 -14.38 4.52 0.00
N ILE A 43 -15.69 4.70 0.13
CA ILE A 43 -16.28 5.25 1.35
C ILE A 43 -16.24 4.16 2.43
N VAL A 44 -15.63 4.47 3.56
CA VAL A 44 -15.41 3.53 4.67
C VAL A 44 -16.04 3.98 6.01
N ASP A 45 -16.53 5.21 6.07
CA ASP A 45 -17.35 5.72 7.16
C ASP A 45 -18.34 6.74 6.57
N SER A 46 -19.59 6.32 6.44
CA SER A 46 -20.67 7.13 5.84
C SER A 46 -21.09 8.31 6.72
N ARG A 47 -20.87 8.22 8.04
CA ARG A 47 -21.26 9.28 8.98
C ARG A 47 -20.25 10.41 9.02
N LYS A 48 -18.95 10.06 8.93
CA LYS A 48 -17.86 11.04 8.93
C LYS A 48 -17.44 11.47 7.52
N GLY A 49 -17.92 10.77 6.49
CA GLY A 49 -17.57 11.02 5.10
C GLY A 49 -16.13 10.63 4.75
N TYR A 50 -15.57 9.63 5.43
CA TYR A 50 -14.21 9.18 5.13
C TYR A 50 -14.17 8.31 3.88
N VAL A 51 -13.23 8.68 3.00
CA VAL A 51 -12.93 7.97 1.75
C VAL A 51 -11.47 7.56 1.76
N ILE A 52 -11.19 6.29 1.47
CA ILE A 52 -9.83 5.79 1.27
C ILE A 52 -9.52 5.78 -0.21
N THR A 53 -8.31 6.21 -0.55
CA THR A 53 -7.72 6.10 -1.87
C THR A 53 -6.21 5.82 -1.76
N ASN A 54 -5.48 5.70 -2.87
CA ASN A 54 -4.03 5.65 -2.86
C ASN A 54 -3.41 7.03 -2.66
N ASN A 55 -2.25 7.08 -1.98
CA ASN A 55 -1.50 8.32 -1.83
C ASN A 55 -1.11 8.91 -3.19
N HIS A 56 -0.61 8.08 -4.13
CA HIS A 56 -0.18 8.55 -5.45
C HIS A 56 -1.30 9.17 -6.29
N VAL A 57 -2.59 8.90 -5.98
CA VAL A 57 -3.75 9.53 -6.66
C VAL A 57 -3.92 10.98 -6.22
N VAL A 58 -3.53 11.32 -5.00
CA VAL A 58 -3.73 12.65 -4.38
C VAL A 58 -2.42 13.38 -4.10
N ASP A 59 -1.29 12.74 -4.37
CA ASP A 59 0.02 13.34 -4.13
C ASP A 59 0.24 14.54 -5.04
N GLU A 60 0.76 15.61 -4.46
CA GLU A 60 1.00 16.89 -5.14
C GLU A 60 -0.25 17.51 -5.81
N MET A 61 -1.48 17.16 -5.40
CA MET A 61 -2.71 17.76 -5.90
C MET A 61 -3.15 18.93 -5.02
N ASP A 62 -3.44 20.07 -5.66
CA ASP A 62 -3.92 21.29 -4.97
C ASP A 62 -5.41 21.18 -4.62
N GLU A 63 -6.20 20.56 -5.50
CA GLU A 63 -7.65 20.39 -5.35
C GLU A 63 -8.05 18.94 -5.58
N ILE A 64 -8.89 18.40 -4.72
CA ILE A 64 -9.39 17.02 -4.81
C ILE A 64 -10.91 17.06 -4.83
N THR A 65 -11.49 16.49 -5.88
CA THR A 65 -12.94 16.35 -6.03
C THR A 65 -13.32 14.87 -6.03
N VAL A 66 -14.29 14.49 -5.20
CA VAL A 66 -14.89 13.15 -5.18
C VAL A 66 -16.22 13.19 -5.89
N ARG A 67 -16.36 12.40 -6.97
CA ARG A 67 -17.61 12.21 -7.68
C ARG A 67 -18.27 10.90 -7.27
N LEU A 68 -19.52 10.97 -6.81
CA LEU A 68 -20.30 9.80 -6.41
C LEU A 68 -21.04 9.15 -7.60
N LEU A 69 -21.70 8.03 -7.34
CA LEU A 69 -22.47 7.28 -8.35
C LEU A 69 -23.61 8.09 -8.96
N ASP A 70 -24.24 8.98 -8.17
CA ASP A 70 -25.29 9.90 -8.60
C ASP A 70 -24.77 11.10 -9.42
N LYS A 71 -23.44 11.11 -9.70
CA LYS A 71 -22.71 12.18 -10.40
C LYS A 71 -22.56 13.47 -9.62
N MET A 72 -22.96 13.51 -8.35
CA MET A 72 -22.69 14.65 -7.48
C MET A 72 -21.20 14.70 -7.14
N GLU A 73 -20.68 15.92 -7.12
CA GLU A 73 -19.27 16.21 -6.86
C GLU A 73 -19.12 16.93 -5.51
N TYR A 74 -18.12 16.53 -4.76
CA TYR A 74 -17.83 17.07 -3.44
C TYR A 74 -16.34 17.37 -3.33
N ASP A 75 -16.01 18.56 -2.84
CA ASP A 75 -14.65 18.88 -2.48
C ASP A 75 -14.21 17.99 -1.32
N ALA A 76 -13.00 17.46 -1.43
CA ALA A 76 -12.43 16.58 -0.44
C ALA A 76 -11.20 17.20 0.23
N THR A 77 -11.09 17.03 1.52
CA THR A 77 -9.90 17.40 2.29
C THR A 77 -9.09 16.18 2.65
N ILE A 78 -7.76 16.30 2.63
CA ILE A 78 -6.86 15.24 3.09
C ILE A 78 -6.85 15.22 4.62
N VAL A 79 -7.30 14.12 5.22
CA VAL A 79 -7.20 13.87 6.67
C VAL A 79 -5.79 13.46 7.05
N GLY A 80 -5.19 12.58 6.23
CA GLY A 80 -3.82 12.15 6.36
C GLY A 80 -3.42 11.27 5.19
N ARG A 81 -2.11 11.16 4.97
CA ARG A 81 -1.55 10.33 3.90
C ARG A 81 -0.26 9.65 4.32
N ASP A 82 -0.01 8.50 3.75
CA ASP A 82 1.19 7.72 3.98
C ASP A 82 1.79 7.21 2.66
N PRO A 83 2.82 7.88 2.16
CA PRO A 83 3.51 7.46 0.94
C PRO A 83 4.10 6.06 1.02
N LYS A 84 4.51 5.61 2.22
CA LYS A 84 5.17 4.31 2.40
C LYS A 84 4.24 3.11 2.23
N THR A 85 2.94 3.25 2.49
CA THR A 85 1.93 2.21 2.23
C THR A 85 1.03 2.56 1.05
N ASP A 86 1.26 3.72 0.43
CA ASP A 86 0.44 4.26 -0.67
C ASP A 86 -1.04 4.42 -0.30
N ILE A 87 -1.34 4.87 0.93
CA ILE A 87 -2.70 5.07 1.44
C ILE A 87 -2.92 6.56 1.76
N ALA A 88 -4.08 7.08 1.37
CA ALA A 88 -4.58 8.38 1.78
C ALA A 88 -6.02 8.27 2.30
N VAL A 89 -6.32 9.05 3.34
CA VAL A 89 -7.67 9.21 3.88
C VAL A 89 -8.14 10.61 3.54
N LEU A 90 -9.27 10.68 2.85
CA LEU A 90 -9.95 11.92 2.49
C LEU A 90 -11.22 12.06 3.31
N GLN A 91 -11.72 13.29 3.42
CA GLN A 91 -13.03 13.57 4.00
C GLN A 91 -13.86 14.42 3.05
N ILE A 92 -15.11 14.02 2.85
CA ILE A 92 -16.13 14.77 2.11
C ILE A 92 -17.33 15.11 3.00
N ASN A 93 -17.96 16.23 2.74
CA ASN A 93 -19.19 16.64 3.43
C ASN A 93 -20.41 16.30 2.57
N ALA A 94 -20.82 15.05 2.59
CA ALA A 94 -21.98 14.55 1.84
C ALA A 94 -22.94 13.81 2.78
N LYS A 95 -24.24 13.81 2.42
CA LYS A 95 -25.29 13.10 3.16
C LYS A 95 -25.75 11.86 2.39
N GLY A 96 -26.26 10.87 3.11
CA GLY A 96 -26.83 9.66 2.49
C GLY A 96 -25.76 8.72 1.91
N LEU A 97 -24.52 8.86 2.32
CA LEU A 97 -23.42 7.98 1.94
C LEU A 97 -23.69 6.54 2.41
N LYS A 98 -23.14 5.60 1.67
CA LYS A 98 -23.07 4.18 2.07
C LYS A 98 -21.60 3.78 2.13
N ASP A 99 -21.20 3.18 3.23
CA ASP A 99 -19.88 2.63 3.46
C ASP A 99 -19.82 1.13 3.17
N LEU A 100 -18.62 0.63 2.94
CA LEU A 100 -18.33 -0.79 2.83
C LEU A 100 -17.80 -1.32 4.16
N ASP A 101 -18.27 -2.51 4.53
CA ASP A 101 -17.69 -3.26 5.65
C ASP A 101 -16.31 -3.81 5.27
N PHE A 102 -15.40 -3.79 6.23
CA PHE A 102 -14.06 -4.36 6.04
C PHE A 102 -14.08 -5.87 6.29
N GLY A 103 -13.66 -6.63 5.29
CA GLY A 103 -13.28 -8.03 5.45
C GLY A 103 -11.94 -8.21 6.17
N ASP A 104 -11.56 -9.46 6.44
CA ASP A 104 -10.31 -9.86 7.06
C ASP A 104 -9.35 -10.42 6.00
N SER A 105 -8.40 -9.60 5.55
CA SER A 105 -7.44 -9.99 4.50
C SER A 105 -6.49 -11.11 4.90
N ASP A 106 -6.27 -11.33 6.22
CA ASP A 106 -5.37 -12.40 6.67
C ASP A 106 -6.02 -13.78 6.48
N LYS A 107 -7.35 -13.86 6.51
CA LYS A 107 -8.12 -15.10 6.29
C LYS A 107 -8.31 -15.47 4.83
N LEU A 108 -7.97 -14.59 3.87
CA LEU A 108 -8.07 -14.90 2.45
C LEU A 108 -7.22 -16.10 2.07
N ARG A 109 -7.75 -16.91 1.16
CA ARG A 109 -7.05 -18.06 0.58
C ARG A 109 -6.82 -17.84 -0.91
N VAL A 110 -5.70 -18.31 -1.40
CA VAL A 110 -5.43 -18.36 -2.84
C VAL A 110 -6.52 -19.19 -3.53
N GLY A 111 -7.04 -18.68 -4.64
CA GLY A 111 -8.16 -19.28 -5.39
C GLY A 111 -9.55 -18.74 -5.00
N GLU A 112 -9.69 -17.93 -3.95
CA GLU A 112 -10.97 -17.30 -3.63
C GLU A 112 -11.33 -16.22 -4.64
N TRP A 113 -12.63 -16.14 -5.00
CA TRP A 113 -13.15 -15.13 -5.91
C TRP A 113 -13.05 -13.74 -5.30
N VAL A 114 -12.63 -12.80 -6.14
CA VAL A 114 -12.57 -11.38 -5.80
C VAL A 114 -13.18 -10.53 -6.92
N ILE A 115 -13.65 -9.35 -6.54
CA ILE A 115 -14.27 -8.36 -7.42
C ILE A 115 -13.50 -7.06 -7.25
N ALA A 116 -12.91 -6.55 -8.33
CA ALA A 116 -12.29 -5.24 -8.35
C ALA A 116 -13.24 -4.19 -8.92
N VAL A 117 -13.37 -3.06 -8.24
CA VAL A 117 -14.23 -1.94 -8.63
C VAL A 117 -13.38 -0.69 -8.77
N GLY A 118 -13.60 0.10 -9.82
CA GLY A 118 -12.86 1.33 -10.04
C GLY A 118 -13.31 2.09 -11.28
N SER A 119 -12.52 3.06 -11.73
CA SER A 119 -12.83 3.94 -12.86
C SER A 119 -11.68 3.93 -13.88
N PRO A 120 -11.49 2.80 -14.62
CA PRO A 120 -10.34 2.62 -15.49
C PRO A 120 -10.37 3.63 -16.64
N PHE A 121 -9.20 4.17 -16.99
CA PHE A 121 -8.89 5.01 -18.16
C PHE A 121 -9.64 6.35 -18.27
N SER A 122 -10.86 6.48 -17.83
CA SER A 122 -11.63 7.72 -17.94
C SER A 122 -12.81 7.79 -16.98
N ALA A 123 -13.27 9.02 -16.69
CA ALA A 123 -14.47 9.25 -15.90
C ALA A 123 -15.76 8.66 -16.52
N ASN A 124 -15.76 8.40 -17.83
CA ASN A 124 -16.89 7.76 -18.53
C ASN A 124 -16.99 6.25 -18.26
N LEU A 125 -15.92 5.64 -17.79
CA LEU A 125 -15.88 4.24 -17.38
C LEU A 125 -15.93 4.08 -15.85
N SER A 126 -16.45 5.08 -15.15
CA SER A 126 -16.58 5.03 -13.70
C SER A 126 -17.44 3.85 -13.24
N HIS A 127 -17.08 3.30 -12.07
CA HIS A 127 -17.75 2.13 -11.46
C HIS A 127 -17.67 0.85 -12.32
N THR A 128 -16.59 0.69 -13.09
CA THR A 128 -16.32 -0.57 -13.80
C THR A 128 -16.03 -1.67 -12.78
N VAL A 129 -16.62 -2.83 -13.02
CA VAL A 129 -16.46 -4.03 -12.18
C VAL A 129 -15.73 -5.09 -12.99
N THR A 130 -14.69 -5.67 -12.42
CA THR A 130 -14.00 -6.84 -12.96
C THR A 130 -13.92 -7.94 -11.91
N ALA A 131 -13.83 -9.21 -12.32
CA ALA A 131 -13.75 -10.34 -11.40
C ALA A 131 -12.53 -11.20 -11.71
N GLY A 132 -12.01 -11.84 -10.70
CA GLY A 132 -10.89 -12.77 -10.74
C GLY A 132 -10.77 -13.54 -9.45
N ILE A 133 -9.57 -14.00 -9.14
CA ILE A 133 -9.26 -14.73 -7.90
C ILE A 133 -8.09 -14.09 -7.15
N VAL A 134 -7.94 -14.44 -5.89
CA VAL A 134 -6.68 -14.24 -5.16
C VAL A 134 -5.63 -15.16 -5.78
N SER A 135 -4.67 -14.60 -6.52
CA SER A 135 -3.59 -15.36 -7.18
C SER A 135 -2.43 -15.64 -6.22
N ALA A 136 -2.15 -14.74 -5.29
CA ALA A 136 -1.15 -14.88 -4.22
C ALA A 136 -1.40 -13.87 -3.09
N LYS A 137 -0.69 -14.05 -1.98
CA LYS A 137 -0.65 -13.13 -0.83
C LYS A 137 0.79 -12.84 -0.43
N GLY A 138 1.02 -11.78 0.33
CA GLY A 138 2.35 -11.46 0.85
C GLY A 138 3.35 -11.06 -0.24
N ARG A 139 2.87 -10.43 -1.32
CA ARG A 139 3.77 -9.95 -2.38
C ARG A 139 4.47 -8.68 -1.95
N GLY A 140 5.79 -8.71 -1.94
CA GLY A 140 6.69 -7.59 -1.68
C GLY A 140 7.71 -7.43 -2.81
N ASN A 141 8.52 -6.36 -2.74
CA ASN A 141 9.51 -5.98 -3.75
C ASN A 141 8.92 -5.79 -5.17
N ILE A 142 7.66 -5.33 -5.23
CA ILE A 142 6.96 -5.03 -6.49
C ILE A 142 7.28 -3.60 -6.94
N ILE A 143 7.30 -2.67 -5.99
CA ILE A 143 7.59 -1.25 -6.22
C ILE A 143 8.99 -0.97 -5.65
N GLN A 144 9.83 -0.30 -6.41
CA GLN A 144 11.15 0.09 -5.94
C GLN A 144 11.03 1.24 -4.93
N GLY A 145 11.77 1.18 -3.82
CA GLY A 145 11.81 2.23 -2.80
C GLY A 145 11.66 1.72 -1.38
N ASP A 146 11.63 2.65 -0.41
CA ASP A 146 11.38 2.37 1.01
C ASP A 146 9.87 2.33 1.27
N VAL A 147 9.21 1.30 0.76
CA VAL A 147 7.77 1.07 0.86
C VAL A 147 7.45 -0.18 1.66
N TYR A 148 6.27 -0.20 2.28
CA TYR A 148 5.75 -1.34 3.02
C TYR A 148 4.75 -2.09 2.16
N GLU A 149 5.17 -3.21 1.63
CA GLU A 149 4.40 -4.04 0.71
C GLU A 149 4.04 -5.38 1.35
N ASP A 150 2.77 -5.75 1.22
CA ASP A 150 2.21 -7.06 1.60
C ASP A 150 1.04 -7.37 0.68
N PHE A 151 1.21 -7.12 -0.62
CA PHE A 151 0.10 -7.07 -1.55
C PHE A 151 -0.64 -8.40 -1.69
N ILE A 152 -1.98 -8.27 -1.87
CA ILE A 152 -2.81 -9.31 -2.47
C ILE A 152 -2.60 -9.22 -3.98
N GLN A 153 -2.19 -10.33 -4.59
CA GLN A 153 -2.13 -10.47 -6.05
C GLN A 153 -3.45 -11.03 -6.56
N THR A 154 -3.97 -10.48 -7.66
CA THR A 154 -5.19 -10.94 -8.33
C THR A 154 -5.03 -10.92 -9.86
N ASP A 155 -5.78 -11.75 -10.56
CA ASP A 155 -5.95 -11.72 -12.02
C ASP A 155 -7.21 -10.93 -12.46
N ALA A 156 -8.01 -10.43 -11.52
CA ALA A 156 -9.03 -9.43 -11.82
C ALA A 156 -8.39 -8.25 -12.56
N ALA A 157 -9.01 -7.78 -13.63
CA ALA A 157 -8.43 -6.74 -14.48
C ALA A 157 -8.36 -5.40 -13.75
N ILE A 158 -7.15 -5.01 -13.33
CA ILE A 158 -6.83 -3.70 -12.74
C ILE A 158 -6.07 -2.89 -13.80
N ASN A 159 -6.52 -1.68 -14.06
CA ASN A 159 -5.93 -0.76 -15.04
C ASN A 159 -5.78 0.64 -14.42
N PRO A 160 -4.97 1.53 -15.03
CA PRO A 160 -4.87 2.93 -14.59
C PRO A 160 -6.24 3.58 -14.39
N GLY A 161 -6.46 4.21 -13.23
CA GLY A 161 -7.75 4.75 -12.79
C GLY A 161 -8.51 3.83 -11.81
N ASN A 162 -8.23 2.52 -11.76
CA ASN A 162 -8.72 1.65 -10.69
C ASN A 162 -7.97 1.84 -9.37
N SER A 163 -6.80 2.49 -9.38
CA SER A 163 -6.03 2.84 -8.17
C SER A 163 -6.92 3.58 -7.18
N GLY A 164 -6.91 3.14 -5.92
CA GLY A 164 -7.79 3.64 -4.85
C GLY A 164 -9.17 2.97 -4.79
N GLY A 165 -9.55 2.19 -5.79
CA GLY A 165 -10.81 1.45 -5.84
C GLY A 165 -10.80 0.19 -4.99
N ALA A 166 -11.99 -0.39 -4.78
CA ALA A 166 -12.17 -1.55 -3.92
C ALA A 166 -11.73 -2.86 -4.57
N LEU A 167 -11.12 -3.73 -3.77
CA LEU A 167 -11.09 -5.17 -4.00
C LEU A 167 -12.01 -5.80 -2.95
N LEU A 168 -13.03 -6.53 -3.40
CA LEU A 168 -14.08 -7.13 -2.57
C LEU A 168 -13.98 -8.65 -2.60
N ASN A 169 -14.42 -9.30 -1.51
CA ASN A 169 -14.67 -10.74 -1.50
C ASN A 169 -16.06 -11.05 -2.10
N SER A 170 -16.43 -12.33 -2.15
CA SER A 170 -17.74 -12.79 -2.64
C SER A 170 -18.92 -12.35 -1.77
N SER A 171 -18.69 -11.94 -0.53
CA SER A 171 -19.72 -11.40 0.37
C SER A 171 -19.92 -9.89 0.20
N GLY A 172 -19.05 -9.22 -0.57
CA GLY A 172 -19.06 -7.76 -0.77
C GLY A 172 -18.25 -7.00 0.26
N ASP A 173 -17.50 -7.67 1.14
CA ASP A 173 -16.63 -6.99 2.11
C ASP A 173 -15.35 -6.48 1.43
N LEU A 174 -14.86 -5.34 1.88
CA LEU A 174 -13.62 -4.73 1.42
C LEU A 174 -12.40 -5.52 1.95
N ILE A 175 -11.70 -6.22 1.07
CA ILE A 175 -10.51 -7.01 1.40
C ILE A 175 -9.21 -6.35 0.97
N GLY A 176 -9.29 -5.29 0.17
CA GLY A 176 -8.12 -4.52 -0.24
C GLY A 176 -8.47 -3.28 -1.06
N ILE A 177 -7.45 -2.44 -1.30
CA ILE A 177 -7.52 -1.29 -2.20
C ILE A 177 -6.60 -1.56 -3.39
N ASN A 178 -7.17 -1.50 -4.60
CA ASN A 178 -6.42 -1.67 -5.85
C ASN A 178 -5.33 -0.59 -5.95
N THR A 179 -4.09 -0.96 -6.28
CA THR A 179 -3.01 0.03 -6.31
C THR A 179 -2.12 -0.06 -7.55
N ALA A 180 -1.63 -1.24 -7.91
CA ALA A 180 -0.61 -1.39 -8.92
C ALA A 180 -0.92 -2.53 -9.89
N ILE A 181 -0.25 -2.50 -11.05
CA ILE A 181 -0.21 -3.58 -12.01
C ILE A 181 1.25 -3.89 -12.37
N PHE A 182 1.54 -5.14 -12.67
CA PHE A 182 2.83 -5.51 -13.24
C PHE A 182 2.83 -5.16 -14.74
N THR A 183 3.79 -4.32 -15.17
CA THR A 183 3.92 -3.89 -16.57
C THR A 183 5.35 -4.04 -17.07
N ASN A 184 5.52 -4.26 -18.38
CA ASN A 184 6.82 -4.37 -19.04
C ASN A 184 7.28 -3.02 -19.64
N GLY A 185 7.12 -1.92 -18.91
CA GLY A 185 7.63 -0.60 -19.27
C GLY A 185 6.80 0.18 -20.31
N PHE A 186 6.58 -0.33 -21.51
CA PHE A 186 5.87 0.39 -22.58
C PHE A 186 4.36 0.12 -22.65
N ASP A 187 3.93 -1.08 -22.23
CA ASP A 187 2.53 -1.47 -22.25
C ASP A 187 1.96 -1.44 -20.83
N ARG A 188 1.05 -0.50 -20.58
CA ARG A 188 0.42 -0.27 -19.27
C ARG A 188 -0.91 -0.99 -19.10
N SER A 189 -1.26 -1.91 -20.00
CA SER A 189 -2.45 -2.72 -19.86
C SER A 189 -2.24 -3.87 -18.87
N ASN A 190 -3.30 -4.28 -18.20
CA ASN A 190 -3.30 -5.46 -17.34
C ASN A 190 -2.87 -6.72 -18.11
N LYS A 191 -1.93 -7.47 -17.57
CA LYS A 191 -1.43 -8.75 -18.08
C LYS A 191 -1.88 -9.94 -17.22
N GLY A 192 -2.97 -9.82 -16.49
CA GLY A 192 -3.42 -10.83 -15.53
C GLY A 192 -2.66 -10.79 -14.19
N VAL A 193 -1.95 -9.70 -13.90
CA VAL A 193 -1.22 -9.51 -12.64
C VAL A 193 -1.54 -8.11 -12.10
N GLY A 194 -2.45 -8.06 -11.15
CA GLY A 194 -2.83 -6.88 -10.41
C GLY A 194 -2.52 -7.02 -8.92
N PHE A 195 -2.39 -5.90 -8.22
CA PHE A 195 -2.05 -5.84 -6.81
C PHE A 195 -3.03 -4.95 -6.05
N ALA A 196 -3.33 -5.35 -4.81
CA ALA A 196 -4.12 -4.56 -3.88
C ALA A 196 -3.48 -4.55 -2.49
N ILE A 197 -3.59 -3.41 -1.81
CA ILE A 197 -3.16 -3.23 -0.42
C ILE A 197 -4.17 -3.94 0.48
N PRO A 198 -3.75 -4.83 1.41
CA PRO A 198 -4.66 -5.62 2.24
C PRO A 198 -5.51 -4.78 3.20
N SER A 199 -6.76 -5.18 3.42
CA SER A 199 -7.70 -4.46 4.30
C SER A 199 -7.21 -4.31 5.73
N ASN A 200 -6.50 -5.31 6.29
CA ASN A 200 -5.98 -5.22 7.66
C ASN A 200 -4.87 -4.16 7.79
N MET A 201 -4.01 -4.02 6.76
CA MET A 201 -3.05 -2.92 6.68
C MET A 201 -3.76 -1.56 6.59
N ILE A 202 -4.80 -1.47 5.74
CA ILE A 202 -5.58 -0.25 5.55
C ILE A 202 -6.24 0.20 6.84
N LYS A 203 -6.91 -0.70 7.57
CA LYS A 203 -7.57 -0.39 8.86
C LYS A 203 -6.59 0.26 9.84
N ARG A 204 -5.40 -0.31 9.96
CA ARG A 204 -4.38 0.22 10.87
C ARG A 204 -3.86 1.58 10.44
N VAL A 205 -3.45 1.70 9.17
CA VAL A 205 -2.94 2.96 8.62
C VAL A 205 -3.99 4.06 8.71
N MET A 206 -5.24 3.76 8.36
CA MET A 206 -6.37 4.69 8.46
C MET A 206 -6.57 5.17 9.90
N SER A 207 -6.54 4.28 10.90
CA SER A 207 -6.67 4.68 12.32
C SER A 207 -5.58 5.67 12.71
N ASP A 208 -4.31 5.35 12.39
CA ASP A 208 -3.18 6.23 12.71
C ASP A 208 -3.29 7.59 11.99
N LEU A 209 -3.72 7.59 10.72
CA LEU A 209 -3.88 8.84 9.95
C LEU A 209 -5.01 9.72 10.52
N ILE A 210 -6.12 9.12 10.96
CA ILE A 210 -7.25 9.84 11.56
C ILE A 210 -6.87 10.38 12.95
N ASP A 211 -6.22 9.55 13.78
CA ASP A 211 -5.96 9.88 15.17
C ASP A 211 -4.72 10.78 15.34
N HIS A 212 -3.73 10.67 14.45
CA HIS A 212 -2.42 11.31 14.60
C HIS A 212 -1.97 12.12 13.38
N GLY A 213 -2.70 12.06 12.26
CA GLY A 213 -2.30 12.69 10.99
C GLY A 213 -1.10 12.01 10.30
N LYS A 214 -0.51 10.96 10.90
CA LYS A 214 0.65 10.21 10.41
C LYS A 214 0.65 8.79 10.94
N VAL A 215 1.27 7.88 10.21
CA VAL A 215 1.43 6.48 10.63
C VAL A 215 2.55 6.37 11.66
N LEU A 216 2.24 5.75 12.80
CA LEU A 216 3.20 5.43 13.84
C LEU A 216 3.83 4.07 13.54
N ARG A 217 5.16 4.02 13.44
CA ARG A 217 5.91 2.80 13.11
C ARG A 217 6.87 2.43 14.23
N SER A 218 6.85 1.16 14.60
CA SER A 218 7.86 0.60 15.49
C SER A 218 9.13 0.27 14.72
N TRP A 219 10.24 0.24 15.44
CA TRP A 219 11.57 -0.04 14.94
C TRP A 219 12.37 -0.84 15.98
N ILE A 220 13.02 -1.91 15.56
CA ILE A 220 13.80 -2.77 16.45
C ILE A 220 15.32 -2.54 16.40
N GLY A 221 15.80 -1.86 15.37
CA GLY A 221 17.22 -1.50 15.27
C GLY A 221 18.10 -2.58 14.69
N VAL A 222 17.66 -3.25 13.64
CA VAL A 222 18.46 -4.22 12.87
C VAL A 222 18.47 -3.88 11.40
N GLN A 223 19.54 -4.20 10.71
CA GLN A 223 19.58 -4.35 9.26
C GLN A 223 19.35 -5.83 8.93
N ILE A 224 18.45 -6.11 8.02
CA ILE A 224 18.00 -7.46 7.69
C ILE A 224 18.17 -7.77 6.20
N GLN A 225 18.45 -9.03 5.90
CA GLN A 225 18.60 -9.53 4.52
C GLN A 225 17.95 -10.91 4.36
N PRO A 226 17.64 -11.33 3.11
CA PRO A 226 17.14 -12.67 2.84
C PRO A 226 18.16 -13.74 3.18
N ILE A 227 17.69 -14.93 3.53
CA ILE A 227 18.52 -16.10 3.79
C ILE A 227 18.69 -16.85 2.46
N ASP A 228 19.77 -16.58 1.74
CA ASP A 228 20.14 -17.34 0.55
C ASP A 228 20.81 -18.68 0.91
N ASP A 229 21.09 -19.52 -0.11
CA ASP A 229 21.73 -20.82 0.11
C ASP A 229 23.16 -20.72 0.65
N THR A 230 23.86 -19.63 0.36
CA THR A 230 25.23 -19.40 0.82
C THR A 230 25.22 -19.02 2.30
N ALA A 231 24.39 -18.05 2.69
CA ALA A 231 24.21 -17.64 4.08
C ALA A 231 23.74 -18.81 4.95
N ALA A 232 22.75 -19.58 4.47
CA ALA A 232 22.23 -20.71 5.21
C ALA A 232 23.29 -21.80 5.48
N ARG A 233 24.15 -22.10 4.51
CA ARG A 233 25.25 -23.04 4.70
C ARG A 233 26.31 -22.50 5.65
N ALA A 234 26.69 -21.22 5.50
CA ALA A 234 27.69 -20.57 6.33
C ALA A 234 27.28 -20.51 7.81
N LEU A 235 26.01 -20.25 8.06
CA LEU A 235 25.42 -20.13 9.41
C LEU A 235 24.85 -21.46 9.93
N ASN A 236 24.93 -22.54 9.14
CA ASN A 236 24.37 -23.86 9.48
C ASN A 236 22.88 -23.82 9.85
N VAL A 237 22.10 -22.89 9.27
CA VAL A 237 20.66 -22.80 9.49
C VAL A 237 19.89 -23.65 8.46
N ARG A 238 18.85 -24.36 8.94
CA ARG A 238 18.07 -25.27 8.11
C ARG A 238 16.91 -24.61 7.39
N THR A 239 16.52 -23.41 7.84
CA THR A 239 15.39 -22.68 7.27
C THR A 239 15.84 -21.71 6.18
N ARG A 240 14.93 -21.41 5.27
CA ARG A 240 14.97 -20.25 4.36
C ARG A 240 13.93 -19.21 4.74
N ASN A 241 13.04 -19.57 5.69
CA ASN A 241 12.07 -18.65 6.24
C ASN A 241 12.72 -17.85 7.36
N GLY A 242 12.35 -16.57 7.46
CA GLY A 242 12.89 -15.63 8.43
C GLY A 242 13.65 -14.48 7.79
N ALA A 243 14.34 -13.72 8.61
CA ALA A 243 15.21 -12.62 8.20
C ALA A 243 16.55 -12.73 8.89
N LEU A 244 17.64 -12.74 8.11
CA LEU A 244 19.01 -12.74 8.62
C LEU A 244 19.37 -11.33 9.10
N VAL A 245 19.87 -11.22 10.32
CA VAL A 245 20.41 -9.97 10.87
C VAL A 245 21.80 -9.72 10.26
N ALA A 246 21.87 -8.75 9.37
CA ALA A 246 23.13 -8.35 8.72
C ALA A 246 23.94 -7.40 9.59
N ASP A 247 23.25 -6.56 10.38
CA ASP A 247 23.88 -5.61 11.30
C ASP A 247 22.90 -5.21 12.41
N VAL A 248 23.43 -4.77 13.56
CA VAL A 248 22.65 -4.31 14.71
C VAL A 248 23.05 -2.88 15.03
N VAL A 249 22.03 -2.00 15.17
CA VAL A 249 22.26 -0.58 15.44
C VAL A 249 22.69 -0.38 16.88
N ASP A 250 23.83 0.27 17.07
CA ASP A 250 24.40 0.61 18.37
C ASP A 250 23.37 1.31 19.28
N LYS A 251 23.29 0.85 20.53
CA LYS A 251 22.34 1.36 21.55
C LYS A 251 20.88 1.22 21.17
N GLY A 252 20.57 0.49 20.10
CA GLY A 252 19.22 0.18 19.64
C GLY A 252 18.48 -0.82 20.55
N PRO A 253 17.16 -1.02 20.31
CA PRO A 253 16.37 -2.00 21.05
C PRO A 253 16.90 -3.42 20.90
N ALA A 254 17.29 -3.82 19.68
CA ALA A 254 17.77 -5.17 19.36
C ALA A 254 19.08 -5.48 20.10
N GLU A 255 20.05 -4.55 20.11
CA GLU A 255 21.30 -4.72 20.84
C GLU A 255 21.05 -4.91 22.35
N LYS A 256 20.17 -4.08 22.93
CA LYS A 256 19.79 -4.19 24.35
C LYS A 256 19.09 -5.52 24.68
N ALA A 257 18.41 -6.11 23.70
CA ALA A 257 17.78 -7.44 23.83
C ALA A 257 18.76 -8.60 23.55
N GLY A 258 20.02 -8.32 23.20
CA GLY A 258 21.07 -9.32 22.95
C GLY A 258 20.99 -9.97 21.56
N VAL A 259 20.39 -9.28 20.59
CA VAL A 259 20.43 -9.68 19.17
C VAL A 259 21.82 -9.41 18.62
N GLU A 260 22.37 -10.33 17.86
CA GLU A 260 23.70 -10.27 17.28
C GLU A 260 23.66 -10.41 15.75
N THR A 261 24.65 -9.84 15.07
CA THR A 261 24.87 -10.07 13.64
C THR A 261 25.04 -11.56 13.37
N GLY A 262 24.29 -12.09 12.39
CA GLY A 262 24.25 -13.51 12.07
C GLY A 262 23.04 -14.25 12.66
N ASP A 263 22.31 -13.66 13.59
CA ASP A 263 21.05 -14.23 14.09
C ASP A 263 19.99 -14.30 12.96
N VAL A 264 19.11 -15.27 13.03
CA VAL A 264 17.96 -15.39 12.13
C VAL A 264 16.67 -15.17 12.93
N ILE A 265 15.94 -14.13 12.59
CA ILE A 265 14.63 -13.84 13.19
C ILE A 265 13.59 -14.73 12.51
N VAL A 266 13.04 -15.70 13.23
CA VAL A 266 12.08 -16.68 12.74
C VAL A 266 10.67 -16.47 13.26
N GLU A 267 10.53 -15.67 14.32
CA GLU A 267 9.24 -15.36 14.93
C GLU A 267 9.31 -13.98 15.60
N PHE A 268 8.19 -13.24 15.55
CA PHE A 268 8.02 -11.93 16.16
C PHE A 268 6.57 -11.81 16.65
N ASN A 269 6.36 -11.53 17.96
CA ASN A 269 5.02 -11.45 18.59
C ASN A 269 4.15 -12.66 18.25
N ASP A 270 4.65 -13.87 18.46
CA ASP A 270 3.97 -15.15 18.19
C ASP A 270 3.63 -15.40 16.71
N LEU A 271 4.11 -14.55 15.80
CA LEU A 271 3.94 -14.70 14.35
C LEU A 271 5.21 -15.25 13.71
N LYS A 272 5.11 -16.36 13.00
CA LYS A 272 6.21 -16.95 12.23
C LYS A 272 6.60 -16.03 11.07
N ILE A 273 7.86 -15.67 11.01
CA ILE A 273 8.40 -14.80 9.97
C ILE A 273 8.82 -15.64 8.76
N ASN A 274 8.33 -15.27 7.59
CA ASN A 274 8.58 -15.99 6.33
C ASN A 274 9.62 -15.30 5.45
N SER A 275 9.79 -13.98 5.59
CA SER A 275 10.67 -13.17 4.74
C SER A 275 11.08 -11.87 5.44
N VAL A 276 12.02 -11.16 4.84
CA VAL A 276 12.44 -9.81 5.25
C VAL A 276 11.25 -8.83 5.24
N ASP A 277 10.47 -8.82 4.17
CA ASP A 277 9.33 -7.91 4.04
C ASP A 277 8.24 -8.25 5.07
N HIS A 278 8.01 -9.54 5.33
CA HIS A 278 7.08 -9.96 6.38
C HIS A 278 7.52 -9.44 7.76
N LEU A 279 8.83 -9.57 8.12
CA LEU A 279 9.34 -9.01 9.37
C LEU A 279 9.20 -7.49 9.41
N ARG A 280 9.61 -6.79 8.34
CA ARG A 280 9.52 -5.33 8.25
C ARG A 280 8.08 -4.84 8.48
N ASN A 281 7.12 -5.45 7.80
CA ASN A 281 5.70 -5.11 7.90
C ASN A 281 5.16 -5.41 9.30
N THR A 282 5.50 -6.58 9.87
CA THR A 282 5.05 -6.99 11.21
C THR A 282 5.60 -6.05 12.28
N VAL A 283 6.91 -5.76 12.26
CA VAL A 283 7.54 -4.82 13.19
C VAL A 283 6.93 -3.43 13.07
N SER A 284 6.84 -2.89 11.84
CA SER A 284 6.29 -1.54 11.63
C SER A 284 4.84 -1.42 12.06
N SER A 285 4.13 -2.56 12.13
CA SER A 285 2.73 -2.68 12.50
C SER A 285 2.51 -2.83 14.00
N SER A 286 3.54 -3.17 14.75
CA SER A 286 3.46 -3.44 16.17
C SER A 286 3.34 -2.15 16.99
N LYS A 287 2.78 -2.26 18.19
CA LYS A 287 2.75 -1.15 19.13
C LYS A 287 4.10 -1.04 19.84
N PRO A 288 4.66 0.18 19.97
CA PRO A 288 5.92 0.38 20.71
C PRO A 288 5.87 -0.23 22.13
N ASN A 289 6.98 -0.82 22.57
CA ASN A 289 7.20 -1.35 23.94
C ASN A 289 6.45 -2.67 24.30
N LYS A 290 6.05 -3.47 23.34
CA LYS A 290 5.47 -4.81 23.58
C LYS A 290 5.90 -5.79 22.49
N GLU A 291 7.19 -6.15 22.47
CA GLU A 291 7.71 -6.95 21.35
C GLU A 291 8.56 -8.11 21.86
N ASP A 292 8.21 -9.31 21.45
CA ASP A 292 8.96 -10.55 21.70
C ASP A 292 9.60 -11.03 20.38
N LEU A 293 10.93 -11.30 20.44
CA LEU A 293 11.69 -11.84 19.33
C LEU A 293 12.14 -13.27 19.64
N TYR A 294 11.96 -14.17 18.69
CA TYR A 294 12.55 -15.51 18.73
C TYR A 294 13.61 -15.64 17.64
N LEU A 295 14.80 -16.02 18.08
CA LEU A 295 16.00 -16.10 17.26
C LEU A 295 16.45 -17.54 17.06
N GLN A 296 16.94 -17.86 15.87
CA GLN A 296 17.72 -19.06 15.62
C GLN A 296 19.20 -18.66 15.43
N ARG A 297 20.10 -19.26 16.24
CA ARG A 297 21.56 -19.10 16.18
C ARG A 297 22.25 -20.35 15.69
#